data_79aec59c536461e610d97fda1becf25a
#
_entry.id   79aec59c536461e610d97fda1becf25a
#
_cell.length_a   1.000
_cell.length_b   1.000
_cell.length_c   1.000
_cell.angle_alpha   90.00
_cell.angle_beta   90.00
_cell.angle_gamma   90.00
#
_symmetry.space_group_name_H-M   'P 1'
#
loop_
_entity.id
_entity.type
_entity.pdbx_description
1 polymer ?
#
loop_
_entity_poly.entity_id
_entity_poly.type
_entity_poly.pdbx_seq_one_letter_code
_entity_poly.pdbx_strand_id
1 'polypeptide(L)'
;TPTRLESSAASDVYKRQESNEEINLDTKNLKKLGALNYLISRHKIEVHPYVGHLVKNQDFKGNYEIDEIFTVPLEFLMEPENITYNEFKKNDLKLYIPSWVYNGNKIWGLTAMIAADFLNICFDAAIKTDFDLIRKYDEN
;
A
#
# COMPACT_ATOMS: atom_id res chain seq x y z
N THR A 1 -2.76 9.26 10.78
CA THR A 1 -3.51 8.01 10.86
C THR A 1 -2.95 7.17 11.98
N PRO A 2 -3.74 6.76 12.95
CA PRO A 2 -3.23 5.97 14.05
C PRO A 2 -2.80 4.57 13.56
N THR A 3 -1.70 4.12 14.12
CA THR A 3 -1.08 2.87 13.72
C THR A 3 -0.82 2.04 14.96
N ARG A 4 -1.81 1.73 15.70
CA ARG A 4 -1.67 0.85 16.83
C ARG A 4 -2.43 -0.44 16.61
N LEU A 5 -2.03 -1.47 17.32
CA LEU A 5 -2.69 -2.75 17.27
C LEU A 5 -4.04 -2.68 17.96
N GLU A 6 -5.04 -3.10 17.21
CA GLU A 6 -6.39 -3.27 17.71
C GLU A 6 -6.87 -4.66 17.30
N SER A 7 -8.02 -5.08 17.77
CA SER A 7 -8.61 -6.30 17.24
C SER A 7 -8.81 -6.15 15.74
N SER A 8 -8.66 -7.22 14.98
CA SER A 8 -8.78 -7.15 13.52
C SER A 8 -10.15 -6.62 13.08
N ALA A 9 -11.22 -6.91 13.83
CA ALA A 9 -12.56 -6.41 13.53
C ALA A 9 -12.66 -4.90 13.74
N ALA A 10 -12.14 -4.37 14.85
CA ALA A 10 -12.14 -2.94 15.13
C ALA A 10 -11.31 -2.17 14.11
N SER A 11 -10.13 -2.71 13.75
CA SER A 11 -9.26 -2.10 12.77
C SER A 11 -9.90 -2.06 11.38
N ASP A 12 -10.63 -3.10 10.99
CA ASP A 12 -11.36 -3.16 9.73
C ASP A 12 -12.47 -2.09 9.67
N VAL A 13 -13.24 -1.96 10.73
CA VAL A 13 -14.31 -0.96 10.84
C VAL A 13 -13.72 0.45 10.70
N TYR A 14 -12.62 0.71 11.39
CA TYR A 14 -11.95 2.01 11.34
C TYR A 14 -11.49 2.35 9.92
N LYS A 15 -10.85 1.42 9.22
CA LYS A 15 -10.35 1.64 7.86
C LYS A 15 -11.47 1.88 6.86
N ARG A 16 -12.58 1.16 7.00
CA ARG A 16 -13.76 1.38 6.15
C ARG A 16 -14.36 2.75 6.38
N GLN A 17 -14.42 3.19 7.62
CA GLN A 17 -14.94 4.50 8.00
C GLN A 17 -14.07 5.64 7.45
N GLU A 18 -12.74 5.53 7.60
CA GLU A 18 -11.80 6.50 7.05
C GLU A 18 -11.91 6.58 5.53
N SER A 19 -12.01 5.45 4.84
CA SER A 19 -12.16 5.43 3.39
C SER A 19 -13.48 6.07 2.95
N ASN A 20 -14.56 5.90 3.71
CA ASN A 20 -15.81 6.58 3.42
C ASN A 20 -15.68 8.10 3.58
N GLU A 21 -15.01 8.55 4.63
CA GLU A 21 -14.81 9.97 4.91
C GLU A 21 -13.88 10.63 3.90
N GLU A 22 -12.79 9.98 3.53
CA GLU A 22 -11.75 10.58 2.68
C GLU A 22 -12.08 10.55 1.20
N ILE A 23 -12.65 9.44 0.71
CA ILE A 23 -12.87 9.25 -0.73
C ILE A 23 -14.28 8.81 -1.08
N ASN A 24 -15.21 8.96 -0.15
CA ASN A 24 -16.61 8.58 -0.37
C ASN A 24 -16.80 7.10 -0.73
N LEU A 25 -15.98 6.22 -0.18
CA LEU A 25 -16.12 4.79 -0.41
C LEU A 25 -17.41 4.28 0.24
N ASP A 26 -18.25 3.61 -0.54
CA ASP A 26 -19.41 2.91 0.00
C ASP A 26 -18.92 1.61 0.68
N THR A 27 -19.00 1.56 1.99
CA THR A 27 -18.51 0.43 2.77
C THR A 27 -19.24 -0.87 2.47
N LYS A 28 -20.49 -0.78 2.00
CA LYS A 28 -21.26 -1.95 1.58
C LYS A 28 -20.76 -2.54 0.27
N ASN A 29 -20.07 -1.75 -0.52
CA ASN A 29 -19.50 -2.15 -1.80
C ASN A 29 -18.12 -2.78 -1.66
N LEU A 30 -17.56 -2.79 -0.47
CA LEU A 30 -16.21 -3.27 -0.20
C LEU A 30 -16.22 -4.66 0.42
N LYS A 31 -15.58 -5.60 -0.27
CA LYS A 31 -15.35 -6.95 0.27
C LYS A 31 -13.93 -7.02 0.80
N LYS A 32 -13.77 -7.38 2.07
CA LYS A 32 -12.47 -7.58 2.68
C LYS A 32 -11.85 -8.87 2.12
N LEU A 33 -10.64 -8.78 1.59
CA LEU A 33 -9.89 -9.94 1.11
C LEU A 33 -8.91 -10.45 2.16
N GLY A 34 -8.26 -9.56 2.90
CA GLY A 34 -7.33 -9.95 3.94
C GLY A 34 -6.37 -8.84 4.31
N ALA A 35 -5.41 -9.19 5.15
CA ALA A 35 -4.36 -8.29 5.59
C ALA A 35 -3.02 -8.72 5.01
N LEU A 36 -2.17 -7.75 4.69
CA LEU A 36 -0.79 -7.99 4.32
C LEU A 36 0.10 -7.93 5.56
N ASN A 37 1.35 -8.32 5.41
CA ASN A 37 2.32 -8.18 6.49
C ASN A 37 2.49 -6.71 6.88
N TYR A 38 2.68 -6.45 8.17
CA TYR A 38 2.92 -5.09 8.62
C TYR A 38 4.24 -4.54 8.08
N LEU A 39 4.30 -3.24 8.00
CA LEU A 39 5.50 -2.50 7.62
C LEU A 39 5.79 -1.44 8.67
N ILE A 40 7.06 -1.08 8.80
CA ILE A 40 7.46 0.00 9.70
C ILE A 40 7.89 1.18 8.83
N SER A 41 7.23 2.32 9.03
CA SER A 41 7.56 3.54 8.29
C SER A 41 8.88 4.14 8.76
N ARG A 42 9.42 5.09 8.01
CA ARG A 42 10.64 5.83 8.40
C ARG A 42 10.48 6.60 9.72
N HIS A 43 9.25 6.86 10.13
CA HIS A 43 8.94 7.49 11.42
C HIS A 43 8.73 6.47 12.53
N LYS A 44 9.07 5.21 12.28
CA LYS A 44 8.92 4.07 13.21
C LYS A 44 7.47 3.83 13.62
N ILE A 45 6.56 4.09 12.69
CA ILE A 45 5.15 3.80 12.87
C ILE A 45 4.84 2.46 12.22
N GLU A 46 4.19 1.58 12.96
CA GLU A 46 3.78 0.27 12.46
C GLU A 46 2.51 0.42 11.62
N VAL A 47 2.57 -0.02 10.37
CA VAL A 47 1.47 0.12 9.41
C VAL A 47 0.94 -1.27 9.06
N HIS A 48 -0.36 -1.46 9.20
CA HIS A 48 -1.05 -2.72 8.93
C HIS A 48 -1.94 -2.57 7.69
N PRO A 49 -1.48 -2.99 6.50
CA PRO A 49 -2.27 -2.86 5.28
C PRO A 49 -3.37 -3.90 5.20
N TYR A 50 -4.52 -3.49 4.70
CA TYR A 50 -5.63 -4.39 4.38
C TYR A 50 -5.95 -4.29 2.90
N VAL A 51 -6.38 -5.40 2.32
CA VAL A 51 -6.78 -5.46 0.92
C VAL A 51 -8.30 -5.62 0.87
N GLY A 52 -8.93 -4.74 0.10
CA GLY A 52 -10.36 -4.81 -0.14
C GLY A 52 -10.66 -4.86 -1.63
N HIS A 53 -11.78 -5.45 -1.98
CA HIS A 53 -12.28 -5.56 -3.34
C HIS A 53 -13.59 -4.81 -3.48
N LEU A 54 -13.66 -3.89 -4.44
CA LEU A 54 -14.92 -3.23 -4.78
C LEU A 54 -15.77 -4.16 -5.62
N VAL A 55 -16.96 -4.47 -5.13
CA VAL A 55 -17.89 -5.36 -5.82
C VAL A 55 -18.48 -4.67 -7.05
N LYS A 56 -18.69 -3.35 -6.96
CA LYS A 56 -19.19 -2.53 -8.06
C LYS A 56 -18.28 -1.33 -8.27
N ASN A 57 -18.11 -0.91 -9.51
CA ASN A 57 -17.39 0.31 -9.79
C ASN A 57 -18.08 1.50 -9.12
N GLN A 58 -17.27 2.39 -8.58
CA GLN A 58 -17.74 3.57 -7.88
C GLN A 58 -16.88 4.76 -8.31
N ASP A 59 -17.52 5.90 -8.54
CA ASP A 59 -16.81 7.16 -8.74
C ASP A 59 -16.45 7.74 -7.38
N PHE A 60 -15.16 7.91 -7.13
CA PHE A 60 -14.67 8.43 -5.86
C PHE A 60 -14.58 9.94 -5.90
N LYS A 61 -14.92 10.56 -4.78
CA LYS A 61 -14.69 11.98 -4.52
C LYS A 61 -13.84 12.10 -3.27
N GLY A 62 -12.73 12.84 -3.40
CA GLY A 62 -11.92 13.18 -2.25
C GLY A 62 -12.57 14.27 -1.41
N ASN A 63 -12.24 14.30 -0.13
CA ASN A 63 -12.56 15.42 0.73
C ASN A 63 -11.42 16.47 0.65
N TYR A 64 -11.44 17.48 1.52
CA TYR A 64 -10.44 18.55 1.49
C TYR A 64 -9.01 18.08 1.80
N GLU A 65 -8.84 16.88 2.34
CA GLU A 65 -7.52 16.30 2.64
C GLU A 65 -6.90 15.60 1.43
N ILE A 66 -7.69 15.36 0.37
CA ILE A 66 -7.27 14.58 -0.79
C ILE A 66 -7.14 15.48 -2.01
N ASP A 67 -5.92 15.61 -2.53
CA ASP A 67 -5.64 16.42 -3.71
C ASP A 67 -6.10 15.75 -5.00
N GLU A 68 -5.87 14.45 -5.12
CA GLU A 68 -6.19 13.71 -6.34
C GLU A 68 -6.47 12.25 -6.02
N ILE A 69 -7.41 11.67 -6.73
CA ILE A 69 -7.71 10.24 -6.69
C ILE A 69 -7.48 9.67 -8.08
N PHE A 70 -6.71 8.61 -8.17
CA PHE A 70 -6.48 7.93 -9.43
C PHE A 70 -6.47 6.42 -9.23
N THR A 71 -6.75 5.69 -10.30
CA THR A 71 -6.68 4.24 -10.33
C THR A 71 -5.54 3.82 -11.24
N VAL A 72 -5.01 2.63 -10.99
CA VAL A 72 -3.90 2.10 -11.77
C VAL A 72 -4.24 0.67 -12.17
N PRO A 73 -4.14 0.30 -13.45
CA PRO A 73 -4.33 -1.09 -13.87
C PRO A 73 -3.27 -2.00 -13.22
N LEU A 74 -3.69 -3.15 -12.74
CA LEU A 74 -2.74 -4.10 -12.14
C LEU A 74 -1.70 -4.58 -13.15
N GLU A 75 -2.10 -4.76 -14.41
CA GLU A 75 -1.17 -5.16 -15.47
C GLU A 75 -0.03 -4.16 -15.64
N PHE A 76 -0.33 -2.85 -15.50
CA PHE A 76 0.71 -1.82 -15.57
C PHE A 76 1.76 -2.01 -14.47
N LEU A 77 1.29 -2.28 -13.25
CA LEU A 77 2.19 -2.44 -12.10
C LEU A 77 3.02 -3.73 -12.20
N MET A 78 2.51 -4.76 -12.85
CA MET A 78 3.21 -6.04 -12.99
C MET A 78 4.18 -6.08 -14.18
N GLU A 79 4.11 -5.12 -15.08
CA GLU A 79 5.03 -5.05 -16.22
C GLU A 79 6.43 -4.62 -15.74
N PRO A 80 7.46 -5.47 -15.90
CA PRO A 80 8.80 -5.14 -15.39
C PRO A 80 9.36 -3.83 -15.92
N GLU A 81 9.02 -3.46 -17.15
CA GLU A 81 9.50 -2.22 -17.77
C GLU A 81 8.98 -0.98 -17.06
N ASN A 82 7.88 -1.09 -16.36
CA ASN A 82 7.25 0.02 -15.64
C ASN A 82 7.78 0.18 -14.21
N ILE A 83 8.60 -0.76 -13.74
CA ILE A 83 9.11 -0.73 -12.37
C ILE A 83 10.47 -0.09 -12.33
N THR A 84 10.61 0.95 -11.52
CA THR A 84 11.91 1.57 -11.24
C THR A 84 12.30 1.17 -9.81
N TYR A 85 13.52 0.68 -9.65
CA TYR A 85 14.03 0.33 -8.33
C TYR A 85 14.90 1.48 -7.82
N ASN A 86 14.52 2.04 -6.70
CA ASN A 86 15.28 3.11 -6.05
C ASN A 86 16.22 2.51 -5.02
N GLU A 87 17.47 2.96 -5.03
CA GLU A 87 18.47 2.51 -4.08
C GLU A 87 18.29 3.24 -2.75
N PHE A 88 18.32 2.48 -1.68
CA PHE A 88 18.28 2.99 -0.32
C PHE A 88 19.44 2.38 0.45
N LYS A 89 20.27 3.23 1.07
CA LYS A 89 21.41 2.77 1.88
C LYS A 89 21.12 2.93 3.35
N LYS A 90 21.33 1.87 4.10
CA LYS A 90 21.24 1.90 5.55
C LYS A 90 22.32 0.97 6.12
N ASN A 91 23.22 1.51 6.93
CA ASN A 91 24.28 0.74 7.60
C ASN A 91 25.06 -0.19 6.65
N ASP A 92 25.58 0.39 5.54
CA ASP A 92 26.35 -0.31 4.50
C ASP A 92 25.54 -1.31 3.67
N LEU A 93 24.26 -1.49 3.93
CA LEU A 93 23.38 -2.29 3.09
C LEU A 93 22.76 -1.43 1.99
N LYS A 94 22.79 -1.99 0.78
CA LYS A 94 22.04 -1.43 -0.35
C LYS A 94 20.72 -2.18 -0.49
N LEU A 95 19.64 -1.46 -0.34
CA LEU A 95 18.29 -2.00 -0.45
C LEU A 95 17.59 -1.34 -1.63
N TYR A 96 16.73 -2.08 -2.29
CA TYR A 96 16.02 -1.57 -3.46
C TYR A 96 14.53 -1.57 -3.19
N ILE A 97 13.90 -0.44 -3.46
CA ILE A 97 12.46 -0.24 -3.27
C ILE A 97 11.84 0.06 -4.63
N PRO A 98 10.81 -0.69 -5.05
CA PRO A 98 10.16 -0.42 -6.33
C PRO A 98 9.37 0.88 -6.29
N SER A 99 9.22 1.47 -7.46
CA SER A 99 8.34 2.62 -7.66
C SER A 99 7.79 2.59 -9.08
N TRP A 100 6.71 3.32 -9.29
CA TRP A 100 6.05 3.43 -10.58
C TRP A 100 5.68 4.88 -10.84
N VAL A 101 5.56 5.23 -12.11
CA VAL A 101 4.93 6.48 -12.53
C VAL A 101 3.81 6.13 -13.51
N TYR A 102 2.59 6.44 -13.15
CA TYR A 102 1.43 6.19 -13.98
C TYR A 102 0.71 7.50 -14.28
N ASN A 103 0.62 7.88 -15.55
CA ASN A 103 0.01 9.13 -15.99
C ASN A 103 0.52 10.36 -15.20
N GLY A 104 1.82 10.40 -14.95
CA GLY A 104 2.45 11.48 -14.20
C GLY A 104 2.34 11.34 -12.68
N ASN A 105 1.61 10.38 -12.17
CA ASN A 105 1.47 10.13 -10.74
C ASN A 105 2.52 9.13 -10.27
N LYS A 106 3.31 9.54 -9.29
CA LYS A 106 4.36 8.69 -8.74
C LYS A 106 3.83 7.85 -7.60
N ILE A 107 4.04 6.54 -7.70
CA ILE A 107 3.75 5.56 -6.64
C ILE A 107 5.10 5.16 -6.07
N TRP A 108 5.35 5.49 -4.81
CA TRP A 108 6.66 5.34 -4.21
C TRP A 108 6.57 5.11 -2.69
N GLY A 109 7.71 4.92 -2.05
CA GLY A 109 7.80 4.80 -0.61
C GLY A 109 6.98 3.66 -0.05
N LEU A 110 6.35 3.89 1.08
CA LEU A 110 5.57 2.87 1.79
C LEU A 110 4.41 2.33 0.93
N THR A 111 3.74 3.20 0.19
CA THR A 111 2.66 2.79 -0.71
C THR A 111 3.16 1.81 -1.76
N ALA A 112 4.32 2.07 -2.34
CA ALA A 112 4.92 1.18 -3.33
C ALA A 112 5.31 -0.17 -2.72
N MET A 113 5.80 -0.18 -1.50
CA MET A 113 6.13 -1.40 -0.76
C MET A 113 4.88 -2.25 -0.53
N ILE A 114 3.79 -1.62 -0.12
CA ILE A 114 2.50 -2.29 0.09
C ILE A 114 1.97 -2.86 -1.22
N ALA A 115 2.03 -2.08 -2.30
CA ALA A 115 1.59 -2.52 -3.62
C ALA A 115 2.41 -3.73 -4.11
N ALA A 116 3.72 -3.71 -3.94
CA ALA A 116 4.59 -4.82 -4.35
C ALA A 116 4.27 -6.10 -3.57
N ASP A 117 4.09 -6.00 -2.25
CA ASP A 117 3.69 -7.15 -1.44
C ASP A 117 2.37 -7.75 -1.94
N PHE A 118 1.39 -6.90 -2.17
CA PHE A 118 0.09 -7.32 -2.69
C PHE A 118 0.22 -8.07 -4.03
N LEU A 119 0.98 -7.50 -4.97
CA LEU A 119 1.15 -8.09 -6.29
C LEU A 119 1.91 -9.42 -6.23
N ASN A 120 2.90 -9.52 -5.37
CA ASN A 120 3.65 -10.76 -5.21
C ASN A 120 2.79 -11.88 -4.60
N ILE A 121 2.01 -11.55 -3.59
CA ILE A 121 1.17 -12.52 -2.87
C ILE A 121 -0.01 -12.96 -3.74
N CYS A 122 -0.72 -12.03 -4.35
CA CYS A 122 -1.97 -12.32 -5.04
C CYS A 122 -1.78 -12.73 -6.51
N PHE A 123 -0.70 -12.28 -7.14
CA PHE A 123 -0.49 -12.46 -8.59
C PHE A 123 0.87 -13.08 -8.95
N ASP A 124 1.66 -13.42 -7.96
CA ASP A 124 3.00 -14.01 -8.18
C ASP A 124 3.85 -13.15 -9.13
N ALA A 125 3.84 -11.84 -8.91
CA ALA A 125 4.45 -10.87 -9.82
C ALA A 125 5.98 -10.89 -9.81
N ALA A 126 6.59 -11.51 -8.80
CA ALA A 126 8.05 -11.61 -8.65
C ALA A 126 8.76 -10.24 -8.64
N ILE A 127 8.12 -9.23 -8.05
CA ILE A 127 8.73 -7.92 -7.87
C ILE A 127 9.78 -8.04 -6.76
N LYS A 128 10.99 -7.55 -7.02
CA LYS A 128 12.06 -7.58 -6.04
C LYS A 128 11.71 -6.74 -4.83
N THR A 129 11.81 -7.34 -3.64
CA THR A 129 11.52 -6.65 -2.40
C THR A 129 12.62 -6.95 -1.38
N ASP A 130 13.13 -5.90 -0.75
CA ASP A 130 14.09 -6.01 0.35
C ASP A 130 13.42 -5.63 1.69
N PHE A 131 12.10 -5.75 1.76
CA PHE A 131 11.30 -5.23 2.87
C PHE A 131 11.58 -5.94 4.19
N ASP A 132 11.86 -7.24 4.14
CA ASP A 132 12.18 -7.99 5.36
C ASP A 132 13.49 -7.52 5.99
N LEU A 133 14.45 -7.16 5.15
CA LEU A 133 15.70 -6.58 5.61
C LEU A 133 15.49 -5.19 6.21
N ILE A 134 14.64 -4.39 5.59
CA ILE A 134 14.29 -3.05 6.10
C ILE A 134 13.62 -3.17 7.47
N ARG A 135 12.63 -4.06 7.61
CA ARG A 135 11.94 -4.30 8.87
C ARG A 135 12.90 -4.75 9.97
N LYS A 136 13.77 -5.69 9.64
CA LYS A 136 14.75 -6.21 10.58
C LYS A 136 15.69 -5.13 11.12
N TYR A 137 16.08 -4.18 10.25
CA TYR A 137 16.90 -3.06 10.65
C TYR A 137 16.16 -2.08 11.56
N ASP A 138 14.88 -1.84 11.29
CA ASP A 138 14.09 -0.90 12.06
C ASP A 138 13.67 -1.44 13.42
N GLU A 139 13.58 -2.76 13.57
CA GLU A 139 13.29 -3.42 14.84
C GLU A 139 14.51 -3.45 15.79
N ASN A 140 15.69 -3.30 15.27
CA ASN A 140 16.93 -3.23 16.03
C ASN A 140 17.33 -1.78 16.31
#